data_987048e32c932a53fc2815b8e0d30845
#
_entry.id   987048e32c932a53fc2815b8e0d30845
#
_cell.length_a   1.000
_cell.length_b   1.000
_cell.length_c   1.000
_cell.angle_alpha   90.00
_cell.angle_beta   90.00
_cell.angle_gamma   90.00
#
_symmetry.space_group_name_H-M   'P 1'
#
loop_
_entity.id
_entity.type
_entity.pdbx_description
1 polymer ?
#
loop_
_entity_poly.entity_id
_entity_poly.type
_entity_poly.pdbx_seq_one_letter_code
_entity_poly.pdbx_strand_id
1 'polypeptide(L)'
;PGHSSAASDVYKRQDKWCPADIWIHDASTDISFLTKYRYFKDLNEQLIQLFRNKKLIGVSLKKVDQNAQIKEYNYEKSYQQKKTSVKYSKYILKMNTLDFYLCYEDSNRNNIKIQGRDFAGASPDKIKKDIEMGKFPRVGNFKFEIKGKLANHGKIQDTVFNRILSNNGHDTIFWPKWKECDPFNESSSKITNEIFELLFKYKAHGFSYTAESKNIIANQTNQYRFSKLCSLRALDFIEKKGRDEIDTILQIIHNYASSQSKLSAPFLKVSNLLI
;
A
#
# COMPACT_ATOMS: atom_id res chain seq x y z
N PRO A 1 23.66 28.89 -6.74
CA PRO A 1 23.53 27.65 -6.00
C PRO A 1 22.32 27.72 -5.06
N GLY A 2 21.37 26.81 -5.13
CA GLY A 2 20.30 26.75 -4.13
C GLY A 2 18.90 26.36 -4.58
N HIS A 3 18.72 25.52 -5.62
CA HIS A 3 17.38 25.11 -6.06
C HIS A 3 17.09 23.61 -5.99
N SER A 4 17.85 22.80 -5.22
CA SER A 4 17.58 21.35 -5.16
C SER A 4 16.76 20.89 -3.95
N SER A 5 16.50 21.75 -2.95
CA SER A 5 15.75 21.34 -1.74
C SER A 5 14.23 21.41 -1.91
N ALA A 6 13.72 22.34 -2.71
CA ALA A 6 12.28 22.53 -2.92
C ALA A 6 11.61 21.37 -3.66
N ALA A 7 12.30 20.79 -4.66
CA ALA A 7 11.75 19.68 -5.44
C ALA A 7 11.61 18.38 -4.62
N SER A 8 12.51 18.13 -3.64
CA SER A 8 12.43 16.92 -2.81
C SER A 8 11.31 16.97 -1.76
N ASP A 9 10.93 18.16 -1.30
CA ASP A 9 9.85 18.34 -0.32
C ASP A 9 8.46 18.27 -0.97
N VAL A 10 8.34 18.66 -2.23
CA VAL A 10 7.10 18.51 -3.01
C VAL A 10 6.76 17.02 -3.20
N TYR A 11 7.74 16.15 -3.44
CA TYR A 11 7.53 14.71 -3.57
C TYR A 11 7.08 14.02 -2.27
N LYS A 12 7.43 14.55 -1.10
CA LYS A 12 7.00 14.00 0.19
C LYS A 12 5.55 14.30 0.56
N ARG A 13 4.93 15.28 -0.10
CA ARG A 13 3.57 15.75 0.13
C ARG A 13 2.63 15.49 -1.04
N GLN A 14 2.94 14.54 -1.92
CA GLN A 14 2.03 14.18 -2.99
C GLN A 14 0.68 13.78 -2.40
N ASP A 15 -0.31 14.63 -2.59
CA ASP A 15 -1.66 14.40 -2.13
C ASP A 15 -2.21 13.18 -2.86
N LYS A 16 -2.53 12.13 -2.09
CA LYS A 16 -3.05 10.88 -2.64
C LYS A 16 -4.40 11.05 -3.32
N TRP A 17 -5.07 12.15 -3.04
CA TRP A 17 -6.33 12.52 -3.68
C TRP A 17 -6.11 13.03 -5.11
N CYS A 18 -5.03 13.75 -5.36
CA CYS A 18 -4.70 14.31 -6.67
C CYS A 18 -3.50 13.57 -7.28
N PRO A 19 -3.71 12.55 -8.12
CA PRO A 19 -2.62 11.81 -8.77
C PRO A 19 -2.02 12.52 -9.98
N ALA A 20 -2.57 13.69 -10.38
CA ALA A 20 -2.06 14.47 -11.50
C ALA A 20 -0.75 15.19 -11.13
N ASP A 21 0.23 15.06 -12.01
CA ASP A 21 1.51 15.78 -11.91
C ASP A 21 1.39 17.19 -12.52
N ILE A 22 0.50 17.35 -13.49
CA ILE A 22 0.27 18.60 -14.24
C ILE A 22 -1.25 18.79 -14.39
N TRP A 23 -1.70 20.05 -14.35
CA TRP A 23 -3.06 20.45 -14.68
C TRP A 23 -3.06 21.33 -15.91
N ILE A 24 -3.86 20.97 -16.89
CA ILE A 24 -4.08 21.72 -18.12
C ILE A 24 -5.49 22.30 -18.04
N HIS A 25 -5.64 23.60 -18.18
CA HIS A 25 -6.97 24.22 -18.20
C HIS A 25 -7.15 25.15 -19.41
N ASP A 26 -8.38 25.29 -19.85
CA ASP A 26 -8.77 26.28 -20.84
C ASP A 26 -8.66 27.68 -20.24
N ALA A 27 -7.88 28.56 -20.85
CA ALA A 27 -7.63 29.91 -20.35
C ALA A 27 -8.91 30.76 -20.18
N SER A 28 -9.98 30.45 -20.91
CA SER A 28 -11.27 31.11 -20.77
C SER A 28 -12.10 30.61 -19.57
N THR A 29 -11.65 29.54 -18.89
CA THR A 29 -12.38 28.93 -17.79
C THR A 29 -11.88 29.47 -16.46
N ASP A 30 -12.75 30.16 -15.71
CA ASP A 30 -12.46 30.50 -14.32
C ASP A 30 -12.51 29.22 -13.46
N ILE A 31 -11.39 28.91 -12.82
CA ILE A 31 -11.25 27.78 -11.89
C ILE A 31 -11.18 28.21 -10.41
N SER A 32 -11.26 29.51 -10.13
CA SER A 32 -11.14 30.07 -8.77
C SER A 32 -12.21 29.55 -7.82
N PHE A 33 -13.40 29.21 -8.36
CA PHE A 33 -14.52 28.68 -7.58
C PHE A 33 -14.19 27.30 -6.95
N LEU A 34 -13.19 26.55 -7.45
CA LEU A 34 -12.80 25.27 -6.88
C LEU A 34 -12.31 25.40 -5.44
N THR A 35 -11.77 26.54 -5.06
CA THR A 35 -11.30 26.83 -3.68
C THR A 35 -12.42 26.92 -2.65
N LYS A 36 -13.67 27.05 -3.08
CA LYS A 36 -14.85 27.17 -2.21
C LYS A 36 -15.35 25.84 -1.65
N TYR A 37 -14.94 24.72 -2.26
CA TYR A 37 -15.38 23.39 -1.83
C TYR A 37 -14.67 22.95 -0.56
N ARG A 38 -15.45 22.56 0.46
CA ARG A 38 -14.97 22.06 1.75
C ARG A 38 -14.83 20.53 1.78
N TYR A 39 -15.56 19.83 0.92
CA TYR A 39 -15.63 18.38 0.87
C TYR A 39 -15.09 17.85 -0.45
N PHE A 40 -14.21 16.85 -0.37
CA PHE A 40 -13.62 16.22 -1.57
C PHE A 40 -14.66 15.63 -2.52
N LYS A 41 -15.80 15.18 -2.00
CA LYS A 41 -16.88 14.65 -2.84
C LYS A 41 -17.40 15.72 -3.81
N ASP A 42 -17.76 16.88 -3.28
CA ASP A 42 -18.36 17.96 -4.07
C ASP A 42 -17.34 18.55 -5.04
N LEU A 43 -16.09 18.71 -4.58
CA LEU A 43 -14.97 19.13 -5.43
C LEU A 43 -14.74 18.15 -6.58
N ASN A 44 -14.77 16.84 -6.31
CA ASN A 44 -14.59 15.80 -7.33
C ASN A 44 -15.71 15.81 -8.37
N GLU A 45 -16.94 16.02 -7.99
CA GLU A 45 -18.06 16.12 -8.92
C GLU A 45 -17.85 17.28 -9.91
N GLN A 46 -17.35 18.40 -9.45
CA GLN A 46 -17.02 19.54 -10.30
C GLN A 46 -15.81 19.26 -11.21
N LEU A 47 -14.76 18.63 -10.66
CA LEU A 47 -13.58 18.24 -11.45
C LEU A 47 -13.95 17.25 -12.54
N ILE A 48 -14.85 16.30 -12.29
CA ILE A 48 -15.35 15.37 -13.31
C ILE A 48 -16.10 16.12 -14.42
N GLN A 49 -16.91 17.13 -14.06
CA GLN A 49 -17.59 17.97 -15.04
C GLN A 49 -16.62 18.75 -15.92
N LEU A 50 -15.64 19.42 -15.29
CA LEU A 50 -14.61 20.17 -16.01
C LEU A 50 -13.76 19.26 -16.89
N PHE A 51 -13.41 18.07 -16.42
CA PHE A 51 -12.68 17.06 -17.19
C PHE A 51 -13.46 16.61 -18.43
N ARG A 52 -14.74 16.28 -18.29
CA ARG A 52 -15.62 15.87 -19.39
C ARG A 52 -15.79 16.95 -20.44
N ASN A 53 -15.90 18.19 -19.99
CA ASN A 53 -16.01 19.36 -20.86
C ASN A 53 -14.66 19.82 -21.41
N LYS A 54 -13.57 19.08 -21.12
CA LYS A 54 -12.19 19.43 -21.50
C LYS A 54 -11.75 20.82 -21.03
N LYS A 55 -12.32 21.30 -19.93
CA LYS A 55 -12.02 22.61 -19.35
C LYS A 55 -10.89 22.57 -18.33
N LEU A 56 -10.74 21.43 -17.63
CA LEU A 56 -9.64 21.20 -16.71
C LEU A 56 -9.29 19.71 -16.72
N ILE A 57 -8.05 19.39 -17.09
CA ILE A 57 -7.56 18.02 -17.25
C ILE A 57 -6.31 17.83 -16.41
N GLY A 58 -6.37 16.92 -15.44
CA GLY A 58 -5.18 16.46 -14.72
C GLY A 58 -4.43 15.41 -15.54
N VAL A 59 -3.10 15.47 -15.57
CA VAL A 59 -2.24 14.53 -16.29
C VAL A 59 -1.20 13.97 -15.35
N SER A 60 -1.16 12.64 -15.25
CA SER A 60 -0.09 11.92 -14.54
C SER A 60 0.90 11.34 -15.54
N LEU A 61 2.14 11.79 -15.45
CA LEU A 61 3.22 11.40 -16.35
C LEU A 61 3.99 10.20 -15.77
N LYS A 62 4.26 9.21 -16.62
CA LYS A 62 5.21 8.13 -16.32
C LYS A 62 6.27 8.14 -17.39
N LYS A 63 7.48 7.68 -17.03
CA LYS A 63 8.55 7.53 -18.02
C LYS A 63 8.03 6.67 -19.18
N VAL A 64 8.06 7.23 -20.38
CA VAL A 64 7.62 6.59 -21.61
C VAL A 64 8.82 6.47 -22.53
N ASP A 65 9.06 5.28 -23.07
CA ASP A 65 10.14 5.06 -24.03
C ASP A 65 9.63 5.32 -25.46
N GLN A 66 9.17 4.32 -26.20
CA GLN A 66 8.79 4.51 -27.61
C GLN A 66 7.28 4.47 -27.88
N ASN A 67 6.52 3.74 -27.07
CA ASN A 67 5.08 3.54 -27.29
C ASN A 67 4.27 4.06 -26.10
N ALA A 68 3.70 5.26 -26.23
CA ALA A 68 2.84 5.86 -25.24
C ALA A 68 1.39 5.43 -25.43
N GLN A 69 0.71 5.15 -24.32
CA GLN A 69 -0.74 5.07 -24.26
C GLN A 69 -1.29 6.09 -23.27
N ILE A 70 -2.47 6.62 -23.57
CA ILE A 70 -3.21 7.51 -22.69
C ILE A 70 -4.42 6.75 -22.18
N LYS A 71 -4.61 6.73 -20.87
CA LYS A 71 -5.80 6.15 -20.21
C LYS A 71 -6.45 7.17 -19.31
N GLU A 72 -7.77 7.21 -19.35
CA GLU A 72 -8.59 8.05 -18.49
C GLU A 72 -8.92 7.31 -17.19
N TYR A 73 -8.85 8.02 -16.06
CA TYR A 73 -9.15 7.48 -14.74
C TYR A 73 -10.10 8.40 -13.98
N ASN A 74 -10.99 7.80 -13.18
CA ASN A 74 -11.89 8.47 -12.24
C ASN A 74 -12.89 9.47 -12.86
N TYR A 75 -13.23 9.34 -14.13
CA TYR A 75 -14.17 10.23 -14.83
C TYR A 75 -15.61 9.71 -14.88
N GLU A 76 -15.85 8.45 -14.49
CA GLU A 76 -17.19 7.87 -14.49
C GLU A 76 -18.00 8.27 -13.24
N LYS A 77 -19.28 8.62 -13.46
CA LYS A 77 -20.19 9.06 -12.40
C LYS A 77 -20.61 8.00 -11.38
N SER A 78 -20.31 6.75 -11.57
CA SER A 78 -20.86 5.69 -10.72
C SER A 78 -20.08 5.54 -9.41
N TYR A 79 -20.23 6.50 -8.49
CA TYR A 79 -19.92 6.34 -7.06
C TYR A 79 -20.92 5.39 -6.35
N GLN A 80 -21.71 4.64 -7.06
CA GLN A 80 -22.38 3.52 -6.44
C GLN A 80 -21.30 2.52 -6.04
N GLN A 81 -20.96 2.51 -4.77
CA GLN A 81 -20.29 1.38 -4.14
C GLN A 81 -21.16 0.14 -4.42
N LYS A 82 -20.90 -0.54 -5.52
CA LYS A 82 -21.32 -1.93 -5.62
C LYS A 82 -20.68 -2.58 -4.41
N LYS A 83 -21.50 -3.01 -3.45
CA LYS A 83 -21.04 -3.84 -2.33
C LYS A 83 -20.40 -5.07 -2.98
N THR A 84 -19.10 -5.04 -3.15
CA THR A 84 -18.36 -6.12 -3.74
C THR A 84 -18.17 -7.15 -2.64
N SER A 85 -18.87 -8.26 -2.65
CA SER A 85 -18.57 -9.35 -1.76
C SER A 85 -17.22 -9.95 -2.13
N VAL A 86 -16.43 -10.34 -1.14
CA VAL A 86 -15.13 -10.99 -1.35
C VAL A 86 -15.14 -12.36 -0.68
N LYS A 87 -14.40 -13.30 -1.27
CA LYS A 87 -14.20 -14.65 -0.72
C LYS A 87 -12.71 -14.94 -0.62
N TYR A 88 -12.25 -15.15 0.58
CA TYR A 88 -10.89 -15.56 0.85
C TYR A 88 -10.58 -16.92 0.22
N SER A 89 -9.43 -17.05 -0.42
CA SER A 89 -9.02 -18.31 -1.02
C SER A 89 -7.81 -18.93 -0.31
N LYS A 90 -6.72 -18.19 -0.23
CA LYS A 90 -5.45 -18.68 0.36
C LYS A 90 -4.51 -17.52 0.70
N TYR A 91 -3.45 -17.83 1.43
CA TYR A 91 -2.29 -16.95 1.55
C TYR A 91 -1.10 -17.47 0.70
N ILE A 92 -0.13 -16.59 0.48
CA ILE A 92 1.18 -16.92 -0.08
C ILE A 92 2.23 -16.36 0.87
N LEU A 93 3.03 -17.25 1.45
CA LEU A 93 4.11 -16.92 2.36
C LEU A 93 5.36 -17.65 1.93
N LYS A 94 6.49 -16.93 1.80
CA LYS A 94 7.81 -17.49 1.48
C LYS A 94 8.80 -17.07 2.55
N MET A 95 9.74 -17.95 2.92
CA MET A 95 10.77 -17.62 3.90
C MET A 95 11.64 -16.44 3.47
N ASN A 96 12.10 -16.44 2.23
CA ASN A 96 13.15 -15.53 1.74
C ASN A 96 12.65 -14.18 1.20
N THR A 97 11.33 -13.89 1.29
CA THR A 97 10.77 -12.61 0.82
C THR A 97 10.33 -11.73 1.97
N LEU A 98 10.33 -10.42 1.77
CA LEU A 98 9.82 -9.45 2.75
C LEU A 98 8.31 -9.48 2.90
N ASP A 99 7.61 -9.93 1.87
CA ASP A 99 6.17 -9.81 1.72
C ASP A 99 5.43 -11.13 1.94
N PHE A 100 4.15 -11.00 2.19
CA PHE A 100 3.16 -12.06 2.07
C PHE A 100 1.95 -11.57 1.29
N TYR A 101 1.07 -12.48 0.87
CA TYR A 101 -0.14 -12.15 0.16
C TYR A 101 -1.34 -12.89 0.77
N LEU A 102 -2.45 -12.16 0.92
CA LEU A 102 -3.78 -12.73 1.10
C LEU A 102 -4.50 -12.71 -0.26
N CYS A 103 -4.92 -13.87 -0.73
CA CYS A 103 -5.58 -14.01 -2.02
C CYS A 103 -7.08 -14.19 -1.81
N TYR A 104 -7.90 -13.49 -2.60
CA TYR A 104 -9.35 -13.56 -2.54
C TYR A 104 -9.97 -13.25 -3.91
N GLU A 105 -11.24 -13.57 -4.06
CA GLU A 105 -12.03 -13.26 -5.25
C GLU A 105 -13.08 -12.21 -4.89
N ASP A 106 -13.35 -11.29 -5.81
CA ASP A 106 -14.48 -10.38 -5.72
C ASP A 106 -15.76 -10.99 -6.35
N SER A 107 -16.90 -10.29 -6.23
CA SER A 107 -18.17 -10.70 -6.81
C SER A 107 -18.15 -10.89 -8.33
N ASN A 108 -17.14 -10.37 -9.01
CA ASN A 108 -16.94 -10.54 -10.46
C ASN A 108 -15.94 -11.67 -10.78
N ARG A 109 -15.58 -12.49 -9.78
CA ARG A 109 -14.57 -13.56 -9.89
C ARG A 109 -13.17 -13.07 -10.29
N ASN A 110 -12.86 -11.80 -10.03
CA ASN A 110 -11.51 -11.31 -10.20
C ASN A 110 -10.63 -11.80 -9.05
N ASN A 111 -9.50 -12.40 -9.40
CA ASN A 111 -8.47 -12.76 -8.43
C ASN A 111 -7.76 -11.49 -7.95
N ILE A 112 -7.84 -11.19 -6.67
CA ILE A 112 -7.24 -10.04 -6.03
C ILE A 112 -6.29 -10.52 -4.94
N LYS A 113 -5.23 -9.73 -4.69
CA LYS A 113 -4.25 -10.03 -3.64
C LYS A 113 -4.03 -8.79 -2.78
N ILE A 114 -3.97 -8.97 -1.49
CA ILE A 114 -3.43 -7.97 -0.57
C ILE A 114 -1.98 -8.34 -0.29
N GLN A 115 -1.06 -7.46 -0.68
CA GLN A 115 0.37 -7.60 -0.37
C GLN A 115 0.68 -6.81 0.90
N GLY A 116 1.24 -7.49 1.91
CA GLY A 116 1.78 -6.85 3.10
C GLY A 116 3.30 -6.89 3.10
N ARG A 117 3.94 -5.74 3.26
CA ARG A 117 5.40 -5.62 3.40
C ARG A 117 5.84 -4.27 3.92
N ASP A 118 7.09 -4.15 4.35
CA ASP A 118 7.73 -2.85 4.54
C ASP A 118 8.04 -2.20 3.19
N PHE A 119 7.44 -1.04 2.95
CA PHE A 119 7.62 -0.22 1.74
C PHE A 119 8.72 0.83 1.89
N ALA A 120 9.46 0.81 2.96
CA ALA A 120 10.57 1.71 3.16
C ALA A 120 11.70 1.38 2.15
N GLY A 121 11.57 1.81 0.90
CA GLY A 121 12.42 1.51 -0.26
C GLY A 121 13.74 2.28 -0.32
N ALA A 122 14.68 2.08 0.62
CA ALA A 122 16.05 2.49 0.39
C ALA A 122 16.91 1.25 0.11
N SER A 123 17.75 1.33 -0.92
CA SER A 123 18.80 0.33 -1.11
C SER A 123 19.75 0.33 0.08
N PRO A 124 20.46 -0.78 0.37
CA PRO A 124 21.49 -0.81 1.41
C PRO A 124 22.48 0.35 1.34
N ASP A 125 22.89 0.74 0.12
CA ASP A 125 23.80 1.87 -0.10
C ASP A 125 23.22 3.21 0.30
N LYS A 126 21.92 3.41 0.09
CA LYS A 126 21.24 4.63 0.55
C LYS A 126 21.11 4.67 2.06
N ILE A 127 20.85 3.53 2.71
CA ILE A 127 20.81 3.44 4.17
C ILE A 127 22.17 3.80 4.74
N LYS A 128 23.26 3.24 4.18
CA LYS A 128 24.62 3.54 4.60
C LYS A 128 24.95 5.03 4.47
N LYS A 129 24.65 5.65 3.32
CA LYS A 129 24.81 7.08 3.10
C LYS A 129 24.00 7.95 4.06
N ASP A 130 22.76 7.56 4.36
CA ASP A 130 21.90 8.31 5.28
C ASP A 130 22.47 8.26 6.71
N ILE A 131 23.05 7.13 7.16
CA ILE A 131 23.74 7.00 8.45
C ILE A 131 25.01 7.86 8.46
N GLU A 132 25.84 7.79 7.42
CA GLU A 132 27.06 8.57 7.27
C GLU A 132 26.80 10.09 7.27
N MET A 133 25.62 10.51 6.81
CA MET A 133 25.17 11.91 6.83
C MET A 133 24.47 12.32 8.13
N GLY A 134 24.52 11.48 9.19
CA GLY A 134 23.89 11.78 10.49
C GLY A 134 22.37 11.82 10.46
N LYS A 135 21.74 11.25 9.44
CA LYS A 135 20.27 11.15 9.37
C LYS A 135 19.78 10.06 10.30
N PHE A 136 18.67 10.35 10.98
CA PHE A 136 18.07 9.44 11.95
C PHE A 136 17.79 8.05 11.35
N PRO A 137 17.93 6.98 12.15
CA PRO A 137 17.65 5.63 11.72
C PRO A 137 16.20 5.54 11.22
N ARG A 138 16.05 4.84 10.14
CA ARG A 138 14.81 4.62 9.44
C ARG A 138 13.77 3.94 10.33
N VAL A 139 12.57 4.47 10.32
CA VAL A 139 11.41 3.84 10.94
C VAL A 139 10.79 2.88 9.94
N GLY A 140 10.38 1.71 10.38
CA GLY A 140 9.64 0.76 9.55
C GLY A 140 8.38 1.39 8.96
N ASN A 141 8.00 0.99 7.75
CA ASN A 141 6.86 1.52 7.02
C ASN A 141 6.05 0.36 6.42
N PHE A 142 5.54 -0.50 7.29
CA PHE A 142 4.74 -1.63 6.87
C PHE A 142 3.38 -1.16 6.35
N LYS A 143 2.99 -1.68 5.20
CA LYS A 143 1.71 -1.36 4.55
C LYS A 143 1.13 -2.58 3.87
N PHE A 144 -0.18 -2.54 3.72
CA PHE A 144 -0.93 -3.41 2.84
C PHE A 144 -1.24 -2.69 1.53
N GLU A 145 -1.02 -3.35 0.41
CA GLU A 145 -1.34 -2.85 -0.92
C GLU A 145 -2.19 -3.86 -1.68
N ILE A 146 -3.34 -3.44 -2.17
CA ILE A 146 -4.19 -4.30 -3.00
C ILE A 146 -3.58 -4.39 -4.41
N LYS A 147 -3.41 -5.61 -4.91
CA LYS A 147 -2.90 -5.95 -6.25
C LYS A 147 -3.99 -6.64 -7.05
N GLY A 148 -4.20 -6.24 -8.31
CA GLY A 148 -5.18 -6.85 -9.21
C GLY A 148 -5.28 -6.10 -10.53
N LYS A 149 -6.19 -6.53 -11.41
CA LYS A 149 -6.42 -5.90 -12.73
C LYS A 149 -6.90 -4.46 -12.66
N LEU A 150 -7.54 -4.07 -11.55
CA LEU A 150 -7.97 -2.71 -11.30
C LEU A 150 -6.75 -1.92 -10.80
N ALA A 151 -6.13 -1.15 -11.68
CA ALA A 151 -5.09 -0.21 -11.31
C ALA A 151 -5.63 0.82 -10.31
N ASN A 152 -4.84 1.23 -9.32
CA ASN A 152 -5.12 2.23 -8.28
C ASN A 152 -5.81 1.71 -7.01
N HIS A 153 -5.35 0.58 -6.48
CA HIS A 153 -5.68 0.22 -5.12
C HIS A 153 -4.79 0.97 -4.12
N GLY A 154 -5.42 1.57 -3.12
CA GLY A 154 -4.72 2.35 -2.09
C GLY A 154 -3.80 1.49 -1.23
N LYS A 155 -2.84 2.15 -0.59
CA LYS A 155 -1.98 1.55 0.43
C LYS A 155 -2.52 1.89 1.81
N ILE A 156 -2.67 0.88 2.65
CA ILE A 156 -3.13 1.01 4.03
C ILE A 156 -1.93 0.81 4.96
N GLN A 157 -1.65 1.80 5.79
CA GLN A 157 -0.62 1.68 6.83
C GLN A 157 -1.10 0.75 7.95
N ASP A 158 -0.17 0.13 8.65
CA ASP A 158 -0.41 -0.75 9.80
C ASP A 158 -1.32 -0.14 10.87
N THR A 159 -1.06 1.11 11.26
CA THR A 159 -1.88 1.86 12.22
C THR A 159 -3.29 2.15 11.70
N VAL A 160 -3.44 2.43 10.41
CA VAL A 160 -4.74 2.63 9.76
C VAL A 160 -5.48 1.31 9.66
N PHE A 161 -4.77 0.20 9.41
CA PHE A 161 -5.34 -1.14 9.38
C PHE A 161 -5.99 -1.48 10.74
N ASN A 162 -5.25 -1.29 11.84
CA ASN A 162 -5.78 -1.49 13.19
C ASN A 162 -6.99 -0.58 13.49
N ARG A 163 -6.96 0.67 13.08
CA ARG A 163 -8.12 1.57 13.25
C ARG A 163 -9.34 1.08 12.47
N ILE A 164 -9.15 0.56 11.26
CA ILE A 164 -10.23 -0.05 10.47
C ILE A 164 -10.81 -1.25 11.22
N LEU A 165 -9.97 -2.15 11.73
CA LEU A 165 -10.41 -3.29 12.50
C LEU A 165 -11.22 -2.88 13.73
N SER A 166 -10.67 -2.01 14.56
CA SER A 166 -11.30 -1.51 15.80
C SER A 166 -12.64 -0.82 15.53
N ASN A 167 -12.72 0.02 14.50
CA ASN A 167 -13.97 0.72 14.12
C ASN A 167 -15.08 -0.23 13.66
N ASN A 168 -14.73 -1.48 13.33
CA ASN A 168 -15.68 -2.51 12.91
C ASN A 168 -15.83 -3.64 13.98
N GLY A 169 -15.39 -3.40 15.21
CA GLY A 169 -15.58 -4.32 16.33
C GLY A 169 -14.64 -5.54 16.33
N HIS A 170 -13.56 -5.50 15.56
CA HIS A 170 -12.55 -6.56 15.56
C HIS A 170 -11.37 -6.21 16.47
N ASP A 171 -10.69 -7.24 16.98
CA ASP A 171 -9.41 -7.09 17.66
C ASP A 171 -8.38 -6.43 16.74
N THR A 172 -7.32 -5.90 17.34
CA THR A 172 -6.23 -5.28 16.62
C THR A 172 -4.97 -6.13 16.64
N ILE A 173 -4.11 -5.91 15.65
CA ILE A 173 -2.82 -6.60 15.55
C ILE A 173 -1.79 -5.86 16.40
N PHE A 174 -1.05 -6.59 17.23
CA PHE A 174 0.10 -6.02 17.93
C PHE A 174 1.31 -5.97 17.01
N TRP A 175 1.58 -4.79 16.45
CA TRP A 175 2.68 -4.58 15.54
C TRP A 175 4.02 -4.52 16.28
N PRO A 176 5.09 -5.15 15.76
CA PRO A 176 6.42 -5.02 16.34
C PRO A 176 6.96 -3.61 16.14
N LYS A 177 7.82 -3.16 17.04
CA LYS A 177 8.56 -1.93 16.83
C LYS A 177 9.80 -2.18 15.97
N TRP A 178 10.13 -1.23 15.10
CA TRP A 178 11.29 -1.34 14.23
C TRP A 178 12.58 -1.64 14.99
N LYS A 179 12.82 -0.94 16.11
CA LYS A 179 14.03 -1.13 16.94
C LYS A 179 14.12 -2.53 17.54
N GLU A 180 13.01 -3.15 17.92
CA GLU A 180 12.98 -4.48 18.50
C GLU A 180 13.41 -5.57 17.51
N CYS A 181 13.25 -5.29 16.20
CA CYS A 181 13.62 -6.21 15.12
C CYS A 181 15.10 -6.12 14.71
N ASP A 182 15.87 -5.22 15.31
CA ASP A 182 17.30 -5.11 15.06
C ASP A 182 18.01 -6.40 15.53
N PRO A 183 18.85 -7.05 14.70
CA PRO A 183 19.56 -8.25 15.08
C PRO A 183 20.51 -8.07 16.29
N PHE A 184 20.91 -6.84 16.58
CA PHE A 184 21.77 -6.51 17.73
C PHE A 184 21.00 -6.03 18.97
N ASN A 185 19.66 -5.98 18.89
CA ASN A 185 18.83 -5.60 20.03
C ASN A 185 18.69 -6.78 21.03
N GLU A 186 18.50 -6.48 22.31
CA GLU A 186 18.24 -7.47 23.36
C GLU A 186 17.04 -8.39 23.08
N SER A 187 16.05 -7.87 22.36
CA SER A 187 14.86 -8.61 21.89
C SER A 187 15.14 -9.54 20.72
N SER A 188 16.35 -9.54 20.16
CA SER A 188 16.68 -10.26 18.91
C SER A 188 16.33 -11.74 18.96
N SER A 189 16.70 -12.45 20.02
CA SER A 189 16.41 -13.88 20.19
C SER A 189 14.90 -14.16 20.23
N LYS A 190 14.13 -13.33 20.93
CA LYS A 190 12.69 -13.44 21.01
C LYS A 190 12.04 -13.25 19.64
N ILE A 191 12.44 -12.22 18.90
CA ILE A 191 11.96 -11.94 17.54
C ILE A 191 12.31 -13.07 16.57
N THR A 192 13.55 -13.59 16.64
CA THR A 192 13.97 -14.73 15.83
C THR A 192 13.10 -15.95 16.08
N ASN A 193 12.86 -16.27 17.34
CA ASN A 193 12.03 -17.42 17.71
C ASN A 193 10.60 -17.25 17.22
N GLU A 194 9.99 -16.09 17.41
CA GLU A 194 8.63 -15.80 16.95
C GLU A 194 8.51 -15.95 15.43
N ILE A 195 9.44 -15.37 14.66
CA ILE A 195 9.47 -15.54 13.19
C ILE A 195 9.61 -17.01 12.82
N PHE A 196 10.52 -17.74 13.46
CA PHE A 196 10.79 -19.14 13.19
C PHE A 196 9.56 -20.02 13.42
N GLU A 197 8.89 -19.88 14.58
CA GLU A 197 7.69 -20.63 14.93
C GLU A 197 6.50 -20.32 14.02
N LEU A 198 6.32 -19.06 13.66
CA LEU A 198 5.23 -18.66 12.77
C LEU A 198 5.48 -19.11 11.32
N LEU A 199 6.73 -19.09 10.83
CA LEU A 199 7.08 -19.66 9.53
C LEU A 199 6.78 -21.16 9.46
N PHE A 200 7.06 -21.89 10.53
CA PHE A 200 6.73 -23.30 10.66
C PHE A 200 5.22 -23.53 10.71
N LYS A 201 4.53 -22.81 11.58
CA LYS A 201 3.06 -22.90 11.75
C LYS A 201 2.33 -22.70 10.42
N TYR A 202 2.75 -21.73 9.62
CA TYR A 202 2.11 -21.41 8.34
C TYR A 202 2.82 -22.01 7.13
N LYS A 203 3.63 -23.04 7.34
CA LYS A 203 4.28 -23.84 6.26
C LYS A 203 4.83 -22.96 5.16
N ALA A 204 5.62 -21.95 5.54
CA ALA A 204 6.18 -21.00 4.58
C ALA A 204 7.00 -21.73 3.52
N HIS A 205 6.79 -21.39 2.25
CA HIS A 205 7.57 -21.99 1.15
C HIS A 205 9.07 -21.68 1.30
N GLY A 206 9.91 -22.71 1.16
CA GLY A 206 11.35 -22.61 1.32
C GLY A 206 11.79 -22.59 2.80
N PHE A 207 10.92 -22.91 3.75
CA PHE A 207 11.25 -23.03 5.16
C PHE A 207 11.39 -24.50 5.57
N SER A 208 12.41 -24.78 6.40
CA SER A 208 12.61 -26.06 7.07
C SER A 208 12.82 -25.83 8.57
N TYR A 209 12.27 -26.69 9.41
CA TYR A 209 12.41 -26.58 10.88
C TYR A 209 13.78 -27.10 11.33
N THR A 210 14.82 -26.30 11.11
CA THR A 210 16.22 -26.66 11.40
C THR A 210 16.93 -25.52 12.12
N ALA A 211 18.03 -25.85 12.82
CA ALA A 211 18.91 -24.87 13.43
C ALA A 211 19.51 -23.91 12.38
N GLU A 212 19.76 -24.40 11.18
CA GLU A 212 20.25 -23.59 10.05
C GLU A 212 19.23 -22.51 9.64
N SER A 213 17.96 -22.88 9.45
CA SER A 213 16.90 -21.92 9.14
C SER A 213 16.74 -20.86 10.23
N LYS A 214 16.88 -21.26 11.50
CA LYS A 214 16.85 -20.32 12.62
C LYS A 214 18.04 -19.36 12.58
N ASN A 215 19.22 -19.85 12.26
CA ASN A 215 20.42 -19.04 12.09
C ASN A 215 20.29 -18.07 10.91
N ILE A 216 19.73 -18.51 9.79
CA ILE A 216 19.45 -17.64 8.64
C ILE A 216 18.54 -16.46 9.07
N ILE A 217 17.48 -16.72 9.85
CA ILE A 217 16.57 -15.68 10.32
C ILE A 217 17.28 -14.73 11.30
N ALA A 218 18.10 -15.26 12.21
CA ALA A 218 18.84 -14.47 13.19
C ALA A 218 19.78 -13.44 12.52
N ASN A 219 20.40 -13.83 11.41
CA ASN A 219 21.36 -13.01 10.66
C ASN A 219 20.70 -12.12 9.57
N GLN A 220 19.37 -12.08 9.48
CA GLN A 220 18.68 -11.22 8.53
C GLN A 220 18.73 -9.75 8.95
N THR A 221 18.59 -8.88 7.95
CA THR A 221 18.53 -7.43 8.17
C THR A 221 17.32 -7.04 9.04
N ASN A 222 17.42 -5.91 9.73
CA ASN A 222 16.31 -5.32 10.47
C ASN A 222 15.05 -5.19 9.58
N GLN A 223 15.21 -4.74 8.34
CA GLN A 223 14.10 -4.62 7.38
C GLN A 223 13.39 -5.95 7.14
N TYR A 224 14.15 -7.02 6.91
CA TYR A 224 13.56 -8.34 6.73
C TYR A 224 12.79 -8.77 7.97
N ARG A 225 13.44 -8.70 9.14
CA ARG A 225 12.87 -9.16 10.42
C ARG A 225 11.60 -8.40 10.78
N PHE A 226 11.62 -7.07 10.64
CA PHE A 226 10.45 -6.22 10.86
C PHE A 226 9.30 -6.54 9.88
N SER A 227 9.59 -6.54 8.58
CA SER A 227 8.58 -6.81 7.57
C SER A 227 8.00 -8.23 7.68
N LYS A 228 8.88 -9.20 7.95
CA LYS A 228 8.48 -10.60 8.11
C LYS A 228 7.61 -10.79 9.34
N LEU A 229 7.98 -10.20 10.47
CA LEU A 229 7.20 -10.33 11.70
C LEU A 229 5.84 -9.63 11.60
N CYS A 230 5.79 -8.44 11.00
CA CYS A 230 4.50 -7.79 10.68
C CYS A 230 3.62 -8.68 9.80
N SER A 231 4.20 -9.26 8.74
CA SER A 231 3.51 -10.17 7.82
C SER A 231 2.96 -11.40 8.53
N LEU A 232 3.76 -12.02 9.40
CA LEU A 232 3.40 -13.23 10.12
C LEU A 232 2.34 -12.96 11.20
N ARG A 233 2.42 -11.84 11.92
CA ARG A 233 1.39 -11.43 12.89
C ARG A 233 0.07 -11.10 12.20
N ALA A 234 0.12 -10.44 11.03
CA ALA A 234 -1.08 -10.22 10.24
C ALA A 234 -1.71 -11.51 9.74
N LEU A 235 -0.90 -12.45 9.26
CA LEU A 235 -1.37 -13.77 8.82
C LEU A 235 -1.95 -14.56 10.01
N ASP A 236 -1.26 -14.59 11.14
CA ASP A 236 -1.71 -15.27 12.37
C ASP A 236 -3.03 -14.70 12.88
N PHE A 237 -3.19 -13.38 12.80
CA PHE A 237 -4.46 -12.72 13.14
C PHE A 237 -5.61 -13.17 12.23
N ILE A 238 -5.38 -13.23 10.92
CA ILE A 238 -6.39 -13.63 9.93
C ILE A 238 -6.72 -15.13 10.05
N GLU A 239 -5.70 -16.00 10.06
CA GLU A 239 -5.90 -17.45 10.02
C GLU A 239 -6.47 -18.05 11.32
N LYS A 240 -6.47 -17.30 12.42
CA LYS A 240 -7.15 -17.68 13.68
C LYS A 240 -8.66 -17.47 13.63
N LYS A 241 -9.17 -16.78 12.63
CA LYS A 241 -10.58 -16.44 12.53
C LYS A 241 -11.35 -17.42 11.67
N GLY A 242 -12.67 -17.48 11.89
CA GLY A 242 -13.57 -18.25 11.03
C GLY A 242 -13.62 -17.68 9.61
N ARG A 243 -13.99 -18.52 8.64
CA ARG A 243 -13.99 -18.14 7.21
C ARG A 243 -14.85 -16.89 6.95
N ASP A 244 -16.04 -16.83 7.50
CA ASP A 244 -16.96 -15.71 7.30
C ASP A 244 -16.41 -14.40 7.90
N GLU A 245 -15.67 -14.48 9.01
CA GLU A 245 -15.03 -13.34 9.62
C GLU A 245 -13.85 -12.85 8.78
N ILE A 246 -13.07 -13.78 8.21
CA ILE A 246 -12.00 -13.44 7.24
C ILE A 246 -12.58 -12.72 6.05
N ASP A 247 -13.64 -13.23 5.44
CA ASP A 247 -14.30 -12.62 4.29
C ASP A 247 -14.81 -11.20 4.63
N THR A 248 -15.38 -11.03 5.83
CA THR A 248 -15.85 -9.73 6.32
C THR A 248 -14.69 -8.74 6.49
N ILE A 249 -13.58 -9.15 7.12
CA ILE A 249 -12.39 -8.31 7.29
C ILE A 249 -11.80 -7.92 5.95
N LEU A 250 -11.64 -8.86 5.03
CA LEU A 250 -11.13 -8.60 3.68
C LEU A 250 -12.05 -7.68 2.89
N GLN A 251 -13.37 -7.83 3.05
CA GLN A 251 -14.37 -6.94 2.47
C GLN A 251 -14.21 -5.49 2.93
N ILE A 252 -14.05 -5.29 4.23
CA ILE A 252 -13.85 -3.96 4.83
C ILE A 252 -12.58 -3.33 4.31
N ILE A 253 -11.47 -4.09 4.30
CA ILE A 253 -10.17 -3.63 3.81
C ILE A 253 -10.24 -3.29 2.31
N HIS A 254 -10.87 -4.16 1.51
CA HIS A 254 -11.06 -3.94 0.09
C HIS A 254 -11.85 -2.64 -0.19
N ASN A 255 -12.96 -2.47 0.52
CA ASN A 255 -13.79 -1.27 0.38
C ASN A 255 -13.05 -0.01 0.78
N TYR A 256 -12.31 -0.04 1.90
CA TYR A 256 -11.52 1.09 2.34
C TYR A 256 -10.43 1.48 1.32
N ALA A 257 -9.65 0.52 0.86
CA ALA A 257 -8.60 0.76 -0.13
C ALA A 257 -9.17 1.21 -1.49
N SER A 258 -10.30 0.64 -1.90
CA SER A 258 -10.99 1.02 -3.13
C SER A 258 -11.59 2.42 -3.03
N SER A 259 -12.10 2.84 -1.86
CA SER A 259 -12.66 4.18 -1.66
C SER A 259 -11.59 5.26 -1.81
N GLN A 260 -10.37 5.01 -1.35
CA GLN A 260 -9.26 5.96 -1.52
C GLN A 260 -8.93 6.23 -2.99
N SER A 261 -9.05 5.23 -3.87
CA SER A 261 -8.82 5.42 -5.30
C SER A 261 -10.02 6.05 -6.02
N LYS A 262 -11.24 5.78 -5.56
CA LYS A 262 -12.48 6.33 -6.12
C LYS A 262 -12.71 7.80 -5.74
N LEU A 263 -12.10 8.27 -4.67
CA LEU A 263 -12.15 9.67 -4.26
C LEU A 263 -11.07 10.53 -4.91
N SER A 264 -10.17 9.94 -5.72
CA SER A 264 -9.17 10.72 -6.43
C SER A 264 -9.78 11.56 -7.55
N ALA A 265 -9.19 12.72 -7.81
CA ALA A 265 -9.56 13.58 -8.93
C ALA A 265 -9.46 12.83 -10.27
N PRO A 266 -10.26 13.18 -11.28
CA PRO A 266 -10.14 12.61 -12.62
C PRO A 266 -8.82 13.02 -13.26
N PHE A 267 -8.17 12.09 -13.97
CA PHE A 267 -6.90 12.38 -14.62
C PHE A 267 -6.63 11.48 -15.84
N LEU A 268 -5.79 11.96 -16.73
CA LEU A 268 -5.16 11.18 -17.80
C LEU A 268 -3.83 10.59 -17.27
N LYS A 269 -3.60 9.33 -17.52
CA LYS A 269 -2.31 8.70 -17.26
C LYS A 269 -1.61 8.42 -18.58
N VAL A 270 -0.44 8.97 -18.74
CA VAL A 270 0.47 8.66 -19.86
C VAL A 270 1.49 7.63 -19.38
N SER A 271 1.52 6.46 -20.01
CA SER A 271 2.42 5.36 -19.64
C SER A 271 2.78 4.52 -20.87
N ASN A 272 3.79 3.64 -20.74
CA ASN A 272 4.10 2.68 -21.78
C ASN A 272 2.93 1.75 -22.09
N LEU A 273 2.78 1.36 -23.33
CA LEU A 273 1.89 0.28 -23.72
C LEU A 273 2.42 -1.01 -23.07
N LEU A 274 1.60 -1.64 -22.23
CA LEU A 274 1.90 -2.98 -21.73
C LEU A 274 1.62 -3.95 -22.90
N ILE A 275 2.69 -4.45 -23.50
CA ILE A 275 2.65 -5.52 -24.51
C ILE A 275 2.35 -6.85 -23.80
#